data_ea2791a77c6c014309f120786555310f
#
_entry.id   ea2791a77c6c014309f120786555310f
#
_cell.length_a   1.000
_cell.length_b   1.000
_cell.length_c   1.000
_cell.angle_alpha   90.00
_cell.angle_beta   90.00
_cell.angle_gamma   90.00
#
_symmetry.space_group_name_H-M   'P 1'
#
loop_
_entity.id
_entity.type
_entity.pdbx_description
1 polymer ?
#
loop_
_entity_poly.entity_id
_entity_poly.type
_entity_poly.pdbx_seq_one_letter_code
_entity_poly.pdbx_strand_id
1 'polypeptide(L)'
;AYNNWDVVPSAVLIIGDYGTNSSNRITSPIWSNYCVSDNIWADVTGNDMPDIIFARLTAQNEAELEIMVTKFLDYERTPPTDPDFYAKPISALGFQTERWFQICSEAVAGFWENEQGREPVRINKTYAGNPTSDPWSTATNTTTVVNLFGPNGLGYIPATPGAVNCTWNGTAQDVINAINDGAFLLQHRDHGFEQGWGGP
;
A
#
# COMPACT_ATOMS: atom_id res chain seq x y z
N ALA A 1 8.99 18.56 -18.56
CA ALA A 1 9.41 17.35 -19.29
C ALA A 1 8.24 16.80 -20.10
N TYR A 2 7.16 16.36 -19.49
CA TYR A 2 6.06 15.65 -20.19
C TYR A 2 5.55 16.41 -21.41
N ASN A 3 5.23 17.69 -21.28
CA ASN A 3 4.68 18.51 -22.37
C ASN A 3 5.72 19.16 -23.29
N ASN A 4 7.03 19.06 -22.98
CA ASN A 4 8.06 19.86 -23.64
C ASN A 4 9.21 19.04 -24.22
N TRP A 5 9.25 17.73 -24.00
CA TRP A 5 10.27 16.86 -24.53
C TRP A 5 9.75 16.10 -25.76
N ASP A 6 10.56 15.95 -26.78
CA ASP A 6 10.20 15.19 -28.00
C ASP A 6 9.85 13.74 -27.70
N VAL A 7 10.52 13.15 -26.69
CA VAL A 7 10.20 11.83 -26.14
C VAL A 7 9.67 12.02 -24.72
N VAL A 8 8.41 11.71 -24.54
CA VAL A 8 7.72 11.81 -23.25
C VAL A 8 8.28 10.78 -22.27
N PRO A 9 8.64 11.15 -21.03
CA PRO A 9 9.06 10.18 -20.03
C PRO A 9 7.90 9.25 -19.64
N SER A 10 8.15 7.95 -19.64
CA SER A 10 7.19 6.94 -19.14
C SER A 10 7.36 6.67 -17.65
N ALA A 11 8.52 7.01 -17.08
CA ALA A 11 8.83 6.84 -15.68
C ALA A 11 9.71 7.98 -15.16
N VAL A 12 9.55 8.33 -13.89
CA VAL A 12 10.38 9.31 -13.18
C VAL A 12 10.77 8.72 -11.82
N LEU A 13 12.05 8.75 -11.51
CA LEU A 13 12.59 8.42 -10.20
C LEU A 13 13.16 9.68 -9.56
N ILE A 14 12.62 10.09 -8.42
CA ILE A 14 13.20 11.12 -7.58
C ILE A 14 14.17 10.48 -6.58
N ILE A 15 15.34 11.06 -6.47
CA ILE A 15 16.33 10.69 -5.45
C ILE A 15 16.46 11.85 -4.46
N GLY A 16 15.92 11.67 -3.27
CA GLY A 16 15.89 12.66 -2.20
C GLY A 16 14.65 12.56 -1.34
N ASP A 17 14.84 12.81 -0.05
CA ASP A 17 13.75 12.80 0.92
C ASP A 17 12.98 14.14 0.93
N TYR A 18 11.76 14.11 1.47
CA TYR A 18 11.01 15.32 1.81
C TYR A 18 11.64 16.08 2.99
N GLY A 19 12.25 15.40 3.92
CA GLY A 19 12.94 15.76 5.15
C GLY A 19 13.16 17.25 5.51
N THR A 20 13.70 17.51 6.68
CA THR A 20 13.90 18.87 7.22
C THR A 20 15.16 19.56 6.68
N ASN A 21 16.14 18.81 6.18
CA ASN A 21 17.35 19.36 5.60
C ASN A 21 17.09 19.91 4.19
N SER A 22 17.08 21.23 4.06
CA SER A 22 16.78 21.90 2.79
C SER A 22 17.80 21.63 1.67
N SER A 23 18.99 21.14 2.00
CA SER A 23 20.03 20.83 1.01
C SER A 23 19.83 19.49 0.32
N ASN A 24 19.15 18.53 0.99
CA ASN A 24 19.03 17.16 0.54
C ASN A 24 17.57 16.75 0.29
N ARG A 25 16.64 17.69 0.32
CA ARG A 25 15.22 17.41 0.12
C ARG A 25 14.73 17.83 -1.25
N ILE A 26 13.80 17.06 -1.76
CA ILE A 26 12.97 17.43 -2.90
C ILE A 26 11.53 17.41 -2.40
N THR A 27 10.96 18.60 -2.20
CA THR A 27 9.61 18.77 -1.63
C THR A 27 8.56 18.17 -2.56
N SER A 28 7.60 17.45 -1.99
CA SER A 28 6.41 17.04 -2.73
C SER A 28 5.37 18.16 -2.77
N PRO A 29 4.55 18.25 -3.81
CA PRO A 29 3.42 19.16 -3.84
C PRO A 29 2.41 18.88 -2.75
N ILE A 30 1.58 19.86 -2.42
CA ILE A 30 0.48 19.72 -1.45
C ILE A 30 -0.81 19.49 -2.21
N TRP A 31 -1.41 18.31 -2.01
CA TRP A 31 -2.71 17.96 -2.58
C TRP A 31 -3.84 18.56 -1.73
N SER A 32 -4.70 19.36 -2.37
CA SER A 32 -5.94 19.91 -1.76
C SER A 32 -5.74 20.60 -0.40
N ASN A 33 -4.57 21.20 -0.15
CA ASN A 33 -4.18 21.78 1.14
C ASN A 33 -4.24 20.79 2.33
N TYR A 34 -4.19 19.49 2.06
CA TYR A 34 -4.37 18.44 3.06
C TYR A 34 -3.09 17.63 3.32
N CYS A 35 -2.48 17.11 2.28
CA CYS A 35 -1.28 16.27 2.43
C CYS A 35 -0.29 16.49 1.29
N VAL A 36 0.97 16.16 1.55
CA VAL A 36 1.99 16.08 0.50
C VAL A 36 1.77 14.83 -0.34
N SER A 37 1.91 14.95 -1.67
CA SER A 37 1.72 13.82 -2.58
C SER A 37 2.55 13.96 -3.84
N ASP A 38 3.41 12.98 -4.09
CA ASP A 38 4.16 12.89 -5.34
C ASP A 38 3.25 12.53 -6.53
N ASN A 39 2.04 12.01 -6.28
CA ASN A 39 1.07 11.71 -7.33
C ASN A 39 0.75 12.93 -8.20
N ILE A 40 0.79 14.15 -7.64
CA ILE A 40 0.57 15.39 -8.40
C ILE A 40 1.59 15.55 -9.55
N TRP A 41 2.80 15.04 -9.39
CA TRP A 41 3.81 15.08 -10.46
C TRP A 41 3.63 13.96 -11.49
N ALA A 42 2.97 12.89 -11.10
CA ALA A 42 2.63 11.77 -11.96
C ALA A 42 1.32 11.99 -12.75
N ASP A 43 0.40 12.77 -12.18
CA ASP A 43 -0.87 13.15 -12.79
C ASP A 43 -0.65 14.38 -13.69
N VAL A 44 -0.35 14.15 -14.96
CA VAL A 44 -0.10 15.22 -15.93
C VAL A 44 -1.36 15.63 -16.67
N THR A 45 -2.46 14.89 -16.53
CA THR A 45 -3.78 15.21 -17.11
C THR A 45 -4.72 15.91 -16.13
N GLY A 46 -4.41 15.90 -14.82
CA GLY A 46 -5.18 16.59 -13.78
C GLY A 46 -6.48 15.88 -13.39
N ASN A 47 -6.47 14.55 -13.39
CA ASN A 47 -7.65 13.73 -13.06
C ASN A 47 -7.50 12.93 -11.76
N ASP A 48 -6.49 13.25 -10.94
CA ASP A 48 -6.07 12.57 -9.70
C ASP A 48 -5.56 11.12 -9.91
N MET A 49 -5.35 10.70 -11.15
CA MET A 49 -4.76 9.40 -11.49
C MET A 49 -3.35 9.57 -12.08
N PRO A 50 -2.39 8.70 -11.73
CA PRO A 50 -1.06 8.79 -12.30
C PRO A 50 -1.05 8.38 -13.79
N ASP A 51 -0.51 9.23 -14.65
CA ASP A 51 -0.32 8.98 -16.09
C ASP A 51 1.07 8.39 -16.38
N ILE A 52 2.03 8.60 -15.48
CA ILE A 52 3.40 8.11 -15.61
C ILE A 52 3.81 7.32 -14.36
N ILE A 53 4.72 6.39 -14.51
CA ILE A 53 5.31 5.68 -13.37
C ILE A 53 6.16 6.67 -12.57
N PHE A 54 5.89 6.77 -11.28
CA PHE A 54 6.59 7.70 -10.41
C PHE A 54 7.05 7.00 -9.13
N ALA A 55 8.30 7.18 -8.76
CA ALA A 55 8.88 6.62 -7.55
C ALA A 55 9.84 7.60 -6.87
N ARG A 56 10.07 7.39 -5.59
CA ARG A 56 11.02 8.16 -4.79
C ARG A 56 11.92 7.23 -3.97
N LEU A 57 13.22 7.49 -4.01
CA LEU A 57 14.17 6.99 -3.03
C LEU A 57 14.37 8.08 -1.97
N THR A 58 13.88 7.82 -0.75
CA THR A 58 13.84 8.80 0.34
C THR A 58 15.19 8.94 1.08
N ALA A 59 16.28 8.87 0.36
CA ALA A 59 17.61 9.00 0.94
C ALA A 59 17.92 10.45 1.32
N GLN A 60 18.44 10.66 2.53
CA GLN A 60 18.89 11.97 3.02
C GLN A 60 20.39 12.21 2.81
N ASN A 61 21.14 11.15 2.51
CA ASN A 61 22.58 11.18 2.29
C ASN A 61 23.02 10.00 1.40
N GLU A 62 24.28 10.02 0.98
CA GLU A 62 24.87 9.02 0.10
C GLU A 62 24.86 7.60 0.71
N ALA A 63 25.13 7.48 2.00
CA ALA A 63 25.15 6.17 2.67
C ALA A 63 23.76 5.51 2.69
N GLU A 64 22.71 6.26 2.93
CA GLU A 64 21.34 5.78 2.84
C GLU A 64 20.96 5.38 1.41
N LEU A 65 21.37 6.20 0.43
CA LEU A 65 21.14 5.90 -0.98
C LEU A 65 21.85 4.60 -1.38
N GLU A 66 23.10 4.41 -0.96
CA GLU A 66 23.86 3.19 -1.23
C GLU A 66 23.15 1.95 -0.67
N ILE A 67 22.64 2.03 0.57
CA ILE A 67 21.87 0.94 1.18
C ILE A 67 20.61 0.64 0.36
N MET A 68 19.85 1.65 -0.04
CA MET A 68 18.62 1.48 -0.80
C MET A 68 18.89 0.86 -2.18
N VAL A 69 19.87 1.39 -2.91
CA VAL A 69 20.23 0.88 -4.25
C VAL A 69 20.79 -0.54 -4.16
N THR A 70 21.63 -0.83 -3.15
CA THR A 70 22.16 -2.18 -2.94
C THR A 70 21.06 -3.19 -2.72
N LYS A 71 20.05 -2.89 -1.90
CA LYS A 71 18.90 -3.77 -1.66
C LYS A 71 18.16 -4.11 -2.96
N PHE A 72 17.91 -3.13 -3.82
CA PHE A 72 17.26 -3.38 -5.11
C PHE A 72 18.14 -4.25 -6.02
N LEU A 73 19.42 -3.91 -6.15
CA LEU A 73 20.33 -4.65 -7.01
C LEU A 73 20.54 -6.08 -6.54
N ASP A 74 20.67 -6.31 -5.25
CA ASP A 74 20.84 -7.65 -4.66
C ASP A 74 19.58 -8.48 -4.89
N TYR A 75 18.39 -7.90 -4.68
CA TYR A 75 17.13 -8.59 -4.94
C TYR A 75 16.97 -8.95 -6.44
N GLU A 76 17.31 -8.05 -7.35
CA GLU A 76 17.19 -8.30 -8.79
C GLU A 76 18.22 -9.31 -9.31
N ARG A 77 19.45 -9.28 -8.76
CA ARG A 77 20.54 -10.17 -9.19
C ARG A 77 20.48 -11.55 -8.57
N THR A 78 19.99 -11.62 -7.35
CA THR A 78 19.96 -12.87 -6.56
C THR A 78 18.61 -12.96 -5.83
N PRO A 79 17.49 -13.05 -6.57
CA PRO A 79 16.18 -13.10 -5.94
C PRO A 79 16.04 -14.35 -5.09
N PRO A 80 15.24 -14.31 -4.00
CA PRO A 80 14.89 -15.49 -3.23
C PRO A 80 14.33 -16.59 -4.13
N THR A 81 14.78 -17.82 -3.93
CA THR A 81 14.36 -18.99 -4.73
C THR A 81 13.27 -19.82 -4.06
N ASP A 82 12.95 -19.52 -2.79
CA ASP A 82 11.87 -20.17 -2.08
C ASP A 82 10.50 -19.74 -2.66
N PRO A 83 9.68 -20.67 -3.18
CA PRO A 83 8.36 -20.35 -3.70
C PRO A 83 7.43 -19.71 -2.66
N ASP A 84 7.56 -20.07 -1.38
CA ASP A 84 6.74 -19.54 -0.30
C ASP A 84 6.96 -18.04 -0.08
N PHE A 85 8.17 -17.54 -0.36
CA PHE A 85 8.44 -16.11 -0.36
C PHE A 85 7.52 -15.33 -1.28
N TYR A 86 7.14 -15.88 -2.42
CA TYR A 86 6.25 -15.23 -3.40
C TYR A 86 4.78 -15.59 -3.21
N ALA A 87 4.50 -16.72 -2.56
CA ALA A 87 3.13 -17.21 -2.41
C ALA A 87 2.34 -16.43 -1.35
N LYS A 88 3.00 -15.85 -0.34
CA LYS A 88 2.38 -15.31 0.87
C LYS A 88 2.60 -13.79 1.02
N PRO A 89 1.98 -12.93 0.20
CA PRO A 89 2.02 -11.49 0.42
C PRO A 89 1.34 -11.14 1.73
N ILE A 90 1.81 -10.08 2.40
CA ILE A 90 1.23 -9.62 3.67
C ILE A 90 0.25 -8.49 3.39
N SER A 91 -0.95 -8.56 3.98
CA SER A 91 -1.92 -7.47 4.05
C SER A 91 -2.07 -7.03 5.50
N ALA A 92 -1.59 -5.84 5.83
CA ALA A 92 -1.68 -5.25 7.16
C ALA A 92 -2.52 -3.98 7.12
N LEU A 93 -3.59 -3.91 7.90
CA LEU A 93 -4.53 -2.80 7.87
C LEU A 93 -5.09 -2.42 9.24
N GLY A 94 -5.63 -1.20 9.33
CA GLY A 94 -6.53 -0.78 10.41
C GLY A 94 -7.99 -1.01 10.03
N PHE A 95 -8.77 -1.62 10.94
CA PHE A 95 -10.22 -1.70 10.81
C PHE A 95 -10.87 -0.54 11.54
N GLN A 96 -11.61 0.27 10.80
CA GLN A 96 -12.49 1.31 11.32
C GLN A 96 -13.78 1.29 10.51
N THR A 97 -14.92 1.11 11.16
CA THR A 97 -16.22 0.95 10.48
C THR A 97 -16.56 2.13 9.54
N GLU A 98 -16.14 3.35 9.88
CA GLU A 98 -16.38 4.55 9.07
C GLU A 98 -15.33 4.82 7.97
N ARG A 99 -14.34 3.92 7.80
CA ARG A 99 -13.26 4.05 6.83
C ARG A 99 -13.33 2.96 5.75
N TRP A 100 -12.57 3.16 4.69
CA TRP A 100 -12.45 2.22 3.59
C TRP A 100 -11.20 1.33 3.67
N PHE A 101 -10.43 1.38 4.76
CA PHE A 101 -9.16 0.67 4.86
C PHE A 101 -9.33 -0.82 4.61
N GLN A 102 -10.24 -1.45 5.33
CA GLN A 102 -10.48 -2.88 5.26
C GLN A 102 -11.02 -3.33 3.90
N ILE A 103 -11.95 -2.59 3.31
CA ILE A 103 -12.53 -2.97 2.03
C ILE A 103 -11.53 -2.81 0.88
N CYS A 104 -10.70 -1.76 0.90
CA CYS A 104 -9.65 -1.57 -0.10
C CYS A 104 -8.58 -2.66 -0.01
N SER A 105 -8.12 -2.97 1.21
CA SER A 105 -7.10 -3.99 1.42
C SER A 105 -7.60 -5.38 1.05
N GLU A 106 -8.85 -5.71 1.38
CA GLU A 106 -9.40 -7.02 1.06
C GLU A 106 -9.68 -7.17 -0.44
N ALA A 107 -10.05 -6.11 -1.14
CA ALA A 107 -10.14 -6.16 -2.59
C ALA A 107 -8.79 -6.51 -3.25
N VAL A 108 -7.68 -5.99 -2.72
CA VAL A 108 -6.32 -6.35 -3.17
C VAL A 108 -5.96 -7.78 -2.78
N ALA A 109 -6.23 -8.18 -1.53
CA ALA A 109 -5.96 -9.53 -1.08
C ALA A 109 -6.76 -10.58 -1.85
N GLY A 110 -8.03 -10.32 -2.10
CA GLY A 110 -8.88 -11.17 -2.92
C GLY A 110 -8.45 -11.27 -4.38
N PHE A 111 -7.90 -10.18 -4.95
CA PHE A 111 -7.25 -10.24 -6.26
C PHE A 111 -6.03 -11.19 -6.24
N TRP A 112 -5.19 -11.11 -5.21
CA TRP A 112 -4.06 -12.03 -5.07
C TRP A 112 -4.51 -13.50 -4.98
N GLU A 113 -5.58 -13.77 -4.25
CA GLU A 113 -6.13 -15.13 -4.12
C GLU A 113 -6.75 -15.62 -5.43
N ASN A 114 -7.68 -14.86 -5.99
CA ASN A 114 -8.53 -15.33 -7.09
C ASN A 114 -7.83 -15.26 -8.45
N GLU A 115 -7.00 -14.24 -8.70
CA GLU A 115 -6.36 -14.05 -10.00
C GLU A 115 -4.91 -14.56 -10.04
N GLN A 116 -4.24 -14.59 -8.89
CA GLN A 116 -2.82 -14.96 -8.83
C GLN A 116 -2.56 -16.28 -8.09
N GLY A 117 -3.58 -16.87 -7.45
CA GLY A 117 -3.42 -18.12 -6.70
C GLY A 117 -2.50 -18.01 -5.48
N ARG A 118 -2.43 -16.80 -4.87
CA ARG A 118 -1.58 -16.55 -3.70
C ARG A 118 -2.36 -16.74 -2.39
N GLU A 119 -1.65 -16.83 -1.29
CA GLU A 119 -2.18 -17.05 0.06
C GLU A 119 -1.84 -15.85 0.98
N PRO A 120 -2.55 -14.72 0.86
CA PRO A 120 -2.20 -13.52 1.63
C PRO A 120 -2.32 -13.74 3.14
N VAL A 121 -1.28 -13.34 3.86
CA VAL A 121 -1.26 -13.29 5.33
C VAL A 121 -1.92 -11.99 5.77
N ARG A 122 -3.07 -12.08 6.44
CA ARG A 122 -3.85 -10.93 6.88
C ARG A 122 -3.63 -10.66 8.36
N ILE A 123 -3.15 -9.46 8.68
CA ILE A 123 -2.84 -9.02 10.04
C ILE A 123 -3.51 -7.67 10.25
N ASN A 124 -4.65 -7.65 10.94
CA ASN A 124 -5.50 -6.48 11.00
C ASN A 124 -5.65 -5.96 12.43
N LYS A 125 -5.56 -4.65 12.62
CA LYS A 125 -5.79 -3.96 13.89
C LYS A 125 -7.19 -3.38 13.91
N THR A 126 -7.96 -3.66 14.94
CA THR A 126 -9.27 -3.04 15.14
C THR A 126 -9.14 -1.77 15.98
N TYR A 127 -9.50 -0.63 15.40
CA TYR A 127 -9.55 0.67 16.10
C TYR A 127 -10.97 1.04 16.51
N ALA A 128 -11.96 0.79 15.64
CA ALA A 128 -13.36 1.08 15.92
C ALA A 128 -14.28 0.10 15.20
N GLY A 129 -15.35 -0.30 15.89
CA GLY A 129 -16.31 -1.27 15.39
C GLY A 129 -15.97 -2.71 15.78
N ASN A 130 -16.72 -3.63 15.20
CA ASN A 130 -16.57 -5.07 15.43
C ASN A 130 -16.56 -5.81 14.07
N PRO A 131 -15.41 -6.29 13.58
CA PRO A 131 -15.31 -6.92 12.27
C PRO A 131 -16.18 -8.18 12.15
N THR A 132 -16.56 -8.84 13.26
CA THR A 132 -17.38 -10.06 13.21
C THR A 132 -18.88 -9.78 13.04
N SER A 133 -19.34 -8.55 13.24
CA SER A 133 -20.76 -8.18 13.17
C SER A 133 -21.04 -6.99 12.26
N ASP A 134 -20.05 -6.13 12.05
CA ASP A 134 -20.22 -4.89 11.30
C ASP A 134 -20.12 -5.10 9.79
N PRO A 135 -20.71 -4.21 8.98
CA PRO A 135 -20.49 -4.20 7.54
C PRO A 135 -19.03 -3.84 7.21
N TRP A 136 -18.65 -4.01 5.95
CA TRP A 136 -17.33 -3.62 5.45
C TRP A 136 -16.97 -2.17 5.73
N SER A 137 -17.95 -1.28 5.62
CA SER A 137 -17.78 0.14 5.94
C SER A 137 -19.14 0.82 5.98
N THR A 138 -19.24 1.94 6.70
CA THR A 138 -20.37 2.88 6.65
C THR A 138 -20.05 4.13 5.82
N ALA A 139 -18.85 4.21 5.23
CA ALA A 139 -18.47 5.31 4.35
C ALA A 139 -19.35 5.36 3.09
N THR A 140 -19.38 6.52 2.44
CA THR A 140 -20.10 6.73 1.17
C THR A 140 -19.64 5.75 0.10
N ASN A 141 -20.57 5.35 -0.76
CA ASN A 141 -20.31 4.42 -1.89
C ASN A 141 -19.86 3.00 -1.50
N THR A 142 -19.88 2.62 -0.23
CA THR A 142 -19.52 1.26 0.21
C THR A 142 -20.35 0.20 -0.52
N THR A 143 -21.65 0.40 -0.66
CA THR A 143 -22.53 -0.53 -1.38
C THR A 143 -22.09 -0.74 -2.82
N THR A 144 -21.68 0.31 -3.52
CA THR A 144 -21.17 0.21 -4.90
C THR A 144 -19.90 -0.63 -4.97
N VAL A 145 -18.97 -0.42 -4.04
CA VAL A 145 -17.71 -1.19 -3.96
C VAL A 145 -17.99 -2.66 -3.64
N VAL A 146 -18.88 -2.94 -2.68
CA VAL A 146 -19.28 -4.31 -2.32
C VAL A 146 -19.99 -5.01 -3.48
N ASN A 147 -20.83 -4.30 -4.23
CA ASN A 147 -21.48 -4.88 -5.41
C ASN A 147 -20.46 -5.26 -6.50
N LEU A 148 -19.40 -4.47 -6.67
CA LEU A 148 -18.35 -4.74 -7.68
C LEU A 148 -17.42 -5.87 -7.24
N PHE A 149 -16.89 -5.78 -6.02
CA PHE A 149 -15.84 -6.71 -5.55
C PHE A 149 -16.37 -7.87 -4.69
N GLY A 150 -17.62 -7.83 -4.27
CA GLY A 150 -18.25 -8.82 -3.42
C GLY A 150 -18.70 -10.10 -4.14
N PRO A 151 -19.45 -10.98 -3.42
CA PRO A 151 -19.82 -12.31 -3.92
C PRO A 151 -20.68 -12.31 -5.20
N ASN A 152 -21.41 -11.23 -5.45
CA ASN A 152 -22.24 -11.07 -6.66
C ASN A 152 -21.53 -10.31 -7.78
N GLY A 153 -20.28 -9.87 -7.56
CA GLY A 153 -19.42 -9.21 -8.53
C GLY A 153 -18.18 -10.05 -8.83
N LEU A 154 -16.99 -9.48 -8.59
CA LEU A 154 -15.71 -10.16 -8.85
C LEU A 154 -15.37 -11.26 -7.83
N GLY A 155 -16.04 -11.29 -6.68
CA GLY A 155 -15.80 -12.30 -5.65
C GLY A 155 -14.54 -12.11 -4.82
N TYR A 156 -13.86 -10.96 -4.92
CA TYR A 156 -12.61 -10.70 -4.19
C TYR A 156 -12.83 -10.50 -2.69
N ILE A 157 -13.97 -9.94 -2.30
CA ILE A 157 -14.32 -9.78 -0.89
C ILE A 157 -15.53 -10.62 -0.53
N PRO A 158 -15.55 -11.25 0.67
CA PRO A 158 -16.76 -11.93 1.16
C PRO A 158 -17.85 -10.89 1.50
N ALA A 159 -19.06 -11.38 1.78
CA ALA A 159 -20.20 -10.51 2.09
C ALA A 159 -19.97 -9.60 3.30
N THR A 160 -19.19 -10.06 4.27
CA THR A 160 -18.88 -9.32 5.52
C THR A 160 -17.43 -9.54 5.93
N PRO A 161 -16.82 -8.59 6.67
CA PRO A 161 -15.47 -8.74 7.18
C PRO A 161 -15.27 -9.98 8.04
N GLY A 162 -16.29 -10.38 8.81
CA GLY A 162 -16.22 -11.55 9.69
C GLY A 162 -16.04 -12.89 8.99
N ALA A 163 -16.24 -12.94 7.68
CA ALA A 163 -15.98 -14.14 6.89
C ALA A 163 -14.52 -14.26 6.41
N VAL A 164 -13.70 -13.23 6.62
CA VAL A 164 -12.29 -13.23 6.24
C VAL A 164 -11.48 -14.00 7.27
N ASN A 165 -10.65 -14.93 6.80
CA ASN A 165 -9.66 -15.59 7.64
C ASN A 165 -8.47 -14.67 7.86
N CYS A 166 -8.43 -14.01 9.03
CA CYS A 166 -7.34 -13.11 9.38
C CYS A 166 -7.08 -13.06 10.90
N THR A 167 -5.91 -12.58 11.26
CA THR A 167 -5.59 -12.24 12.65
C THR A 167 -6.16 -10.86 12.96
N TRP A 168 -7.32 -10.82 13.64
CA TRP A 168 -7.89 -9.58 14.17
C TRP A 168 -7.16 -9.17 15.46
N ASN A 169 -6.98 -7.85 15.66
CA ASN A 169 -6.16 -7.29 16.73
C ASN A 169 -4.68 -7.70 16.67
N GLY A 170 -4.17 -7.92 15.46
CA GLY A 170 -2.77 -8.13 15.19
C GLY A 170 -1.90 -7.00 15.74
N THR A 171 -0.65 -7.32 15.97
CA THR A 171 0.36 -6.44 16.55
C THR A 171 1.50 -6.19 15.57
N ALA A 172 2.35 -5.19 15.86
CA ALA A 172 3.58 -4.99 15.09
C ALA A 172 4.47 -6.24 15.09
N GLN A 173 4.46 -7.03 16.18
CA GLN A 173 5.23 -8.27 16.25
C GLN A 173 4.71 -9.33 15.28
N ASP A 174 3.40 -9.41 15.06
CA ASP A 174 2.83 -10.34 14.08
C ASP A 174 3.27 -9.98 12.66
N VAL A 175 3.32 -8.67 12.33
CA VAL A 175 3.85 -8.19 11.04
C VAL A 175 5.34 -8.52 10.91
N ILE A 176 6.13 -8.28 11.95
CA ILE A 176 7.57 -8.61 11.97
C ILE A 176 7.77 -10.10 11.76
N ASN A 177 6.99 -10.94 12.43
CA ASN A 177 7.09 -12.39 12.27
C ASN A 177 6.76 -12.81 10.84
N ALA A 178 5.67 -12.29 10.26
CA ALA A 178 5.30 -12.59 8.88
C ALA A 178 6.35 -12.13 7.85
N ILE A 179 7.01 -10.98 8.08
CA ILE A 179 8.15 -10.53 7.24
C ILE A 179 9.33 -11.49 7.38
N ASN A 180 9.65 -11.94 8.60
CA ASN A 180 10.77 -12.84 8.87
C ASN A 180 10.53 -14.26 8.32
N ASP A 181 9.26 -14.68 8.22
CA ASP A 181 8.87 -15.93 7.57
C ASP A 181 9.05 -15.88 6.04
N GLY A 182 9.28 -14.69 5.50
CA GLY A 182 9.54 -14.42 4.09
C GLY A 182 8.29 -13.96 3.33
N ALA A 183 8.35 -12.72 2.83
CA ALA A 183 7.31 -12.19 1.96
C ALA A 183 7.90 -11.17 0.98
N PHE A 184 7.58 -11.33 -0.31
CA PHE A 184 8.05 -10.40 -1.35
C PHE A 184 7.30 -9.06 -1.32
N LEU A 185 6.12 -9.02 -0.73
CA LEU A 185 5.24 -7.86 -0.73
C LEU A 185 4.51 -7.71 0.61
N LEU A 186 4.52 -6.49 1.13
CA LEU A 186 3.65 -6.06 2.22
C LEU A 186 2.83 -4.87 1.72
N GLN A 187 1.50 -5.02 1.76
CA GLN A 187 0.54 -3.94 1.54
C GLN A 187 0.05 -3.45 2.90
N HIS A 188 0.21 -2.16 3.14
CA HIS A 188 -0.31 -1.49 4.32
C HIS A 188 -1.41 -0.49 3.94
N ARG A 189 -2.54 -0.55 4.63
CA ARG A 189 -3.63 0.41 4.46
C ARG A 189 -4.18 0.83 5.81
N ASP A 190 -3.75 2.01 6.28
CA ASP A 190 -4.09 2.54 7.58
C ASP A 190 -3.74 4.03 7.65
N HIS A 191 -3.89 4.63 8.82
CA HIS A 191 -3.28 5.90 9.13
C HIS A 191 -1.75 5.80 9.10
N GLY A 192 -1.10 6.91 8.85
CA GLY A 192 0.35 7.05 8.94
C GLY A 192 0.71 8.36 9.64
N PHE A 193 1.89 8.41 10.21
CA PHE A 193 2.50 9.60 10.80
C PHE A 193 4.01 9.58 10.56
N GLU A 194 4.72 10.64 10.93
CA GLU A 194 6.13 10.83 10.56
C GLU A 194 7.08 9.68 10.98
N GLN A 195 6.74 8.93 12.03
CA GLN A 195 7.61 7.91 12.60
C GLN A 195 7.00 6.50 12.59
N GLY A 196 5.88 6.27 11.91
CA GLY A 196 5.27 4.96 11.94
C GLY A 196 3.97 4.82 11.15
N TRP A 197 3.46 3.62 11.20
CA TRP A 197 2.19 3.20 10.65
C TRP A 197 1.16 3.03 11.75
N GLY A 198 -0.10 3.14 11.36
CA GLY A 198 -1.18 3.12 12.29
C GLY A 198 -1.33 4.46 12.99
N GLY A 199 -2.35 4.57 13.76
CA GLY A 199 -2.64 5.78 14.49
C GLY A 199 -3.75 5.53 15.48
N PRO A 200 -4.01 6.51 16.35
CA PRO A 200 -5.12 6.42 17.27
C PRO A 200 -6.44 6.41 16.51
#